data_99c6926b6b6c33cc53104e718fc334e4
#
_entry.id   99c6926b6b6c33cc53104e718fc334e4
#
_cell.length_a   1.000
_cell.length_b   1.000
_cell.length_c   1.000
_cell.angle_alpha   90.00
_cell.angle_beta   90.00
_cell.angle_gamma   90.00
#
_symmetry.space_group_name_H-M   'P 1'
#
loop_
_entity.id
_entity.type
_entity.pdbx_description
1 polymer ?
#
loop_
_entity_poly.entity_id
_entity_poly.type
_entity_poly.pdbx_seq_one_letter_code
_entity_poly.pdbx_strand_id
1 'polypeptide(L)'
;RELLYTALTRSRYALVLFIEGNDGAALFELSKPQNSETARRNTNLFRPGIRRESDDFPYAAHLVHRTPKGEMVQSKSELAIATYLEKIDMPYRYNRPLEGTVAPGRVRPDFTFTSNSGELVVWEHLGMLDRDDYLSGWVWKKEWYAKNGFEVGKNLFTSTEGPGLDMSGVATVADDVRRTLESL
;
A
#
# COMPACT_ATOMS: atom_id res chain seq x y z
N ARG A 1 -5.05 -8.30 -25.19
CA ARG A 1 -5.84 -7.55 -24.23
C ARG A 1 -5.60 -6.05 -24.34
N GLU A 2 -4.37 -5.59 -24.24
CA GLU A 2 -3.99 -4.16 -24.25
C GLU A 2 -4.33 -3.49 -25.57
N LEU A 3 -4.10 -4.16 -26.71
CA LEU A 3 -4.49 -3.65 -28.03
C LEU A 3 -6.00 -3.49 -28.15
N LEU A 4 -6.77 -4.47 -27.65
CA LEU A 4 -8.24 -4.39 -27.62
C LEU A 4 -8.68 -3.23 -26.72
N TYR A 5 -8.13 -3.12 -25.51
CA TYR A 5 -8.42 -2.02 -24.60
C TYR A 5 -8.09 -0.67 -25.24
N THR A 6 -6.93 -0.54 -25.88
CA THR A 6 -6.54 0.69 -26.55
C THR A 6 -7.50 1.03 -27.71
N ALA A 7 -7.91 0.04 -28.50
CA ALA A 7 -8.88 0.26 -29.57
C ALA A 7 -10.24 0.71 -29.03
N LEU A 8 -10.75 0.05 -27.98
CA LEU A 8 -12.03 0.38 -27.34
C LEU A 8 -12.05 1.78 -26.71
N THR A 9 -10.95 2.19 -26.07
CA THR A 9 -10.86 3.47 -25.35
C THR A 9 -10.53 4.67 -26.24
N ARG A 10 -10.15 4.45 -27.50
CA ARG A 10 -9.88 5.54 -28.47
C ARG A 10 -11.14 6.07 -29.15
N SER A 11 -12.25 5.38 -29.03
CA SER A 11 -13.52 5.84 -29.60
C SER A 11 -14.09 7.01 -28.79
N ARG A 12 -14.38 8.13 -29.49
CA ARG A 12 -14.89 9.35 -28.83
C ARG A 12 -16.42 9.36 -28.71
N TYR A 13 -17.13 8.72 -29.63
CA TYR A 13 -18.60 8.80 -29.72
C TYR A 13 -19.27 7.43 -29.73
N ALA A 14 -18.80 6.52 -30.57
CA ALA A 14 -19.33 5.17 -30.68
C ALA A 14 -18.29 4.23 -31.25
N LEU A 15 -18.36 2.98 -30.85
CA LEU A 15 -17.56 1.90 -31.40
C LEU A 15 -18.50 0.75 -31.80
N VAL A 16 -18.37 0.30 -33.05
CA VAL A 16 -19.07 -0.88 -33.53
C VAL A 16 -18.05 -1.98 -33.77
N LEU A 17 -18.24 -3.09 -33.09
CA LEU A 17 -17.41 -4.29 -33.26
C LEU A 17 -18.13 -5.29 -34.16
N PHE A 18 -17.52 -5.60 -35.28
CA PHE A 18 -17.98 -6.69 -36.17
C PHE A 18 -17.24 -7.97 -35.75
N ILE A 19 -17.98 -8.97 -35.32
CA ILE A 19 -17.46 -10.27 -34.91
C ILE A 19 -17.92 -11.28 -35.93
N GLU A 20 -16.99 -11.89 -36.65
CA GLU A 20 -17.29 -12.95 -37.62
C GLU A 20 -17.35 -14.30 -36.86
N GLY A 21 -18.44 -15.02 -37.06
CA GLY A 21 -18.70 -16.28 -36.36
C GLY A 21 -19.52 -16.13 -35.08
N ASN A 22 -19.84 -17.28 -34.45
CA ASN A 22 -20.67 -17.34 -33.23
C ASN A 22 -19.88 -17.13 -31.93
N ASP A 23 -18.64 -16.68 -32.00
CA ASP A 23 -17.68 -16.77 -30.91
C ASP A 23 -17.41 -15.43 -30.22
N GLY A 24 -18.43 -14.91 -29.52
CA GLY A 24 -18.20 -13.87 -28.51
C GLY A 24 -17.20 -14.34 -27.42
N ALA A 25 -16.95 -15.64 -27.32
CA ALA A 25 -15.97 -16.25 -26.41
C ALA A 25 -14.55 -15.73 -26.62
N ALA A 26 -14.12 -15.46 -27.86
CA ALA A 26 -12.78 -14.94 -28.16
C ALA A 26 -12.53 -13.57 -27.50
N LEU A 27 -13.53 -12.68 -27.48
CA LEU A 27 -13.43 -11.36 -26.81
C LEU A 27 -13.34 -11.53 -25.29
N PHE A 28 -14.09 -12.46 -24.70
CA PHE A 28 -14.03 -12.76 -23.29
C PHE A 28 -12.68 -13.39 -22.90
N GLU A 29 -12.13 -14.27 -23.73
CA GLU A 29 -10.79 -14.80 -23.52
C GLU A 29 -9.71 -13.70 -23.53
N LEU A 30 -9.78 -12.76 -24.47
CA LEU A 30 -8.87 -11.60 -24.53
C LEU A 30 -9.01 -10.67 -23.33
N SER A 31 -10.17 -10.66 -22.66
CA SER A 31 -10.38 -9.82 -21.47
C SER A 31 -9.76 -10.40 -20.19
N LYS A 32 -9.46 -11.70 -20.16
CA LYS A 32 -8.91 -12.36 -18.96
C LYS A 32 -7.54 -11.80 -18.57
N PRO A 33 -7.28 -11.55 -17.28
CA PRO A 33 -6.00 -11.03 -16.80
C PRO A 33 -4.78 -11.85 -17.21
N GLN A 34 -4.90 -13.19 -17.23
CA GLN A 34 -3.82 -14.09 -17.64
C GLN A 34 -3.39 -13.93 -19.11
N ASN A 35 -4.23 -13.33 -19.95
CA ASN A 35 -3.94 -13.06 -21.35
C ASN A 35 -3.36 -11.64 -21.57
N SER A 36 -2.99 -10.95 -20.50
CA SER A 36 -2.33 -9.66 -20.58
C SER A 36 -0.89 -9.80 -21.04
N GLU A 37 -0.56 -9.22 -22.17
CA GLU A 37 0.84 -9.17 -22.64
C GLU A 37 1.69 -8.25 -21.74
N THR A 38 1.09 -7.25 -21.11
CA THR A 38 1.79 -6.40 -20.14
C THR A 38 2.27 -7.21 -18.95
N ALA A 39 1.44 -8.15 -18.46
CA ALA A 39 1.85 -9.09 -17.41
C ALA A 39 2.96 -10.04 -17.89
N ARG A 40 2.97 -10.40 -19.18
CA ARG A 40 4.04 -11.24 -19.80
C ARG A 40 5.29 -10.44 -20.14
N ARG A 41 5.14 -9.15 -20.51
CA ARG A 41 6.23 -8.21 -20.80
C ARG A 41 6.89 -7.65 -19.55
N ASN A 42 6.42 -8.01 -18.36
CA ASN A 42 7.20 -7.84 -17.16
C ASN A 42 8.50 -8.61 -17.32
N THR A 43 9.45 -7.94 -17.97
CA THR A 43 10.79 -8.39 -18.19
C THR A 43 11.42 -8.77 -16.86
N ASN A 44 12.49 -9.53 -16.87
CA ASN A 44 13.24 -9.92 -15.66
C ASN A 44 13.66 -8.74 -14.77
N LEU A 45 13.57 -7.49 -15.29
CA LEU A 45 13.78 -6.24 -14.56
C LEU A 45 12.67 -5.94 -13.52
N PHE A 46 11.48 -6.53 -13.69
CA PHE A 46 10.31 -6.31 -12.85
C PHE A 46 9.71 -7.64 -12.37
N ARG A 47 10.51 -8.64 -12.10
CA ARG A 47 10.00 -9.80 -11.37
C ARG A 47 9.61 -9.31 -9.98
N PRO A 48 8.31 -9.32 -9.62
CA PRO A 48 7.95 -9.16 -8.23
C PRO A 48 8.72 -10.25 -7.48
N GLY A 49 9.50 -9.86 -6.50
CA GLY A 49 10.08 -10.83 -5.59
C GLY A 49 8.92 -11.63 -5.02
N ILE A 50 8.83 -12.93 -5.35
CA ILE A 50 7.82 -13.80 -4.76
C ILE A 50 8.28 -13.98 -3.31
N ARG A 51 7.80 -13.08 -2.42
CA ARG A 51 7.88 -13.36 -1.01
C ARG A 51 6.91 -14.49 -0.74
N ARG A 52 7.42 -15.60 -0.23
CA ARG A 52 6.57 -16.70 0.26
C ARG A 52 5.83 -16.18 1.49
N GLU A 53 4.57 -16.55 1.60
CA GLU A 53 3.83 -16.34 2.84
C GLU A 53 4.61 -17.01 3.99
N SER A 54 4.82 -16.25 5.03
CA SER A 54 5.47 -16.68 6.26
C SER A 54 4.77 -16.00 7.43
N ASP A 55 5.03 -16.43 8.65
CA ASP A 55 4.50 -15.78 9.85
C ASP A 55 4.86 -14.29 9.90
N ASP A 56 6.00 -13.92 9.30
CA ASP A 56 6.41 -12.51 9.17
C ASP A 56 5.66 -11.76 8.08
N PHE A 57 5.15 -12.47 7.05
CA PHE A 57 4.43 -11.87 5.91
C PHE A 57 3.20 -12.70 5.48
N PRO A 58 2.15 -12.80 6.34
CA PRO A 58 0.96 -13.59 6.03
C PRO A 58 0.17 -13.05 4.84
N TYR A 59 0.44 -11.82 4.40
CA TYR A 59 -0.23 -11.16 3.27
C TYR A 59 0.71 -10.95 2.07
N ALA A 60 1.71 -11.81 1.91
CA ALA A 60 2.70 -11.69 0.82
C ALA A 60 2.04 -11.59 -0.57
N ALA A 61 0.91 -12.25 -0.79
CA ALA A 61 0.14 -12.20 -2.03
C ALA A 61 -0.45 -10.79 -2.34
N HIS A 62 -0.64 -9.95 -1.32
CA HIS A 62 -1.15 -8.59 -1.47
C HIS A 62 -0.04 -7.55 -1.72
N LEU A 63 1.22 -7.92 -1.56
CA LEU A 63 2.37 -7.07 -1.82
C LEU A 63 2.64 -6.97 -3.32
N VAL A 64 1.92 -6.09 -4.00
CA VAL A 64 1.87 -6.01 -5.48
C VAL A 64 2.61 -4.81 -6.07
N HIS A 65 2.96 -3.81 -5.26
CA HIS A 65 3.66 -2.61 -5.70
C HIS A 65 5.10 -2.60 -5.19
N ARG A 66 6.05 -2.15 -6.01
CA ARG A 66 7.46 -2.12 -5.66
C ARG A 66 7.98 -0.69 -5.60
N THR A 67 8.60 -0.31 -4.49
CA THR A 67 9.24 1.00 -4.33
C THR A 67 10.55 1.10 -5.13
N PRO A 68 11.10 2.31 -5.36
CA PRO A 68 12.40 2.50 -6.00
C PRO A 68 13.54 1.73 -5.32
N LYS A 69 13.57 1.66 -3.98
CA LYS A 69 14.56 0.88 -3.21
C LYS A 69 14.26 -0.62 -3.14
N GLY A 70 13.13 -1.06 -3.70
CA GLY A 70 12.80 -2.48 -3.87
C GLY A 70 11.89 -3.07 -2.80
N GLU A 71 11.39 -2.28 -1.85
CA GLU A 71 10.39 -2.72 -0.88
C GLU A 71 9.05 -3.01 -1.58
N MET A 72 8.36 -4.06 -1.12
CA MET A 72 7.06 -4.44 -1.66
C MET A 72 5.95 -3.94 -0.74
N VAL A 73 4.96 -3.23 -1.28
CA VAL A 73 3.85 -2.62 -0.54
C VAL A 73 2.49 -3.03 -1.12
N GLN A 74 1.42 -2.88 -0.33
CA GLN A 74 0.10 -3.41 -0.65
C GLN A 74 -0.73 -2.48 -1.53
N SER A 75 -0.63 -1.17 -1.33
CA SER A 75 -1.46 -0.20 -2.04
C SER A 75 -0.64 0.84 -2.81
N LYS A 76 -1.30 1.55 -3.73
CA LYS A 76 -0.70 2.66 -4.47
C LYS A 76 -0.39 3.86 -3.57
N SER A 77 -1.22 4.10 -2.57
CA SER A 77 -1.03 5.18 -1.61
C SER A 77 0.19 4.90 -0.73
N GLU A 78 0.34 3.67 -0.24
CA GLU A 78 1.55 3.25 0.47
C GLU A 78 2.80 3.31 -0.41
N LEU A 79 2.69 2.96 -1.72
CA LEU A 79 3.78 3.13 -2.68
C LEU A 79 4.21 4.60 -2.80
N ALA A 80 3.25 5.52 -2.89
CA ALA A 80 3.54 6.94 -2.99
C ALA A 80 4.21 7.47 -1.71
N ILE A 81 3.69 7.09 -0.53
CA ILE A 81 4.27 7.44 0.77
C ILE A 81 5.68 6.87 0.89
N ALA A 82 5.87 5.57 0.63
CA ALA A 82 7.16 4.90 0.69
C ALA A 82 8.18 5.55 -0.26
N THR A 83 7.76 5.85 -1.51
CA THR A 83 8.61 6.55 -2.49
C THR A 83 9.02 7.94 -2.00
N TYR A 84 8.10 8.67 -1.36
CA TYR A 84 8.40 9.96 -0.77
C TYR A 84 9.42 9.83 0.38
N LEU A 85 9.20 8.90 1.32
CA LEU A 85 10.13 8.62 2.42
C LEU A 85 11.53 8.24 1.91
N GLU A 86 11.61 7.41 0.88
CA GLU A 86 12.87 7.03 0.23
C GLU A 86 13.57 8.23 -0.43
N LYS A 87 12.81 9.15 -1.02
CA LYS A 87 13.32 10.38 -1.65
C LYS A 87 13.94 11.36 -0.64
N ILE A 88 13.37 11.43 0.56
CA ILE A 88 13.87 12.31 1.63
C ILE A 88 14.84 11.60 2.59
N ASP A 89 15.32 10.40 2.20
CA ASP A 89 16.25 9.57 2.96
C ASP A 89 15.79 9.31 4.41
N MET A 90 14.50 9.05 4.59
CA MET A 90 13.90 8.70 5.86
C MET A 90 13.72 7.18 5.97
N PRO A 91 14.59 6.47 6.71
CA PRO A 91 14.54 5.03 6.79
C PRO A 91 13.30 4.56 7.56
N TYR A 92 12.62 3.57 7.01
CA TYR A 92 11.42 2.96 7.60
C TYR A 92 11.49 1.44 7.49
N ARG A 93 10.62 0.77 8.23
CA ARG A 93 10.28 -0.64 8.03
C ARG A 93 8.80 -0.74 7.71
N TYR A 94 8.51 -1.36 6.58
CA TYR A 94 7.15 -1.52 6.09
C TYR A 94 6.51 -2.78 6.69
N ASN A 95 5.27 -2.65 7.16
CA ASN A 95 4.39 -3.73 7.63
C ASN A 95 5.08 -4.69 8.64
N ARG A 96 5.99 -4.17 9.47
CA ARG A 96 6.69 -4.95 10.47
C ARG A 96 5.77 -5.28 11.64
N PRO A 97 5.68 -6.55 12.07
CA PRO A 97 4.88 -6.90 13.22
C PRO A 97 5.42 -6.26 14.50
N LEU A 98 4.51 -5.67 15.28
CA LEU A 98 4.76 -5.20 16.64
C LEU A 98 4.00 -6.12 17.60
N GLU A 99 4.71 -6.65 18.59
CA GLU A 99 4.12 -7.45 19.67
C GLU A 99 3.66 -6.54 20.80
N GLY A 100 2.50 -6.83 21.37
CA GLY A 100 2.00 -6.10 22.52
C GLY A 100 2.77 -6.47 23.79
N THR A 101 3.24 -5.46 24.51
CA THR A 101 3.93 -5.62 25.79
C THR A 101 2.96 -5.55 26.98
N VAL A 102 1.92 -4.77 26.88
CA VAL A 102 0.87 -4.56 27.89
C VAL A 102 -0.45 -5.21 27.46
N ALA A 103 -0.98 -4.83 26.29
CA ALA A 103 -2.11 -5.52 25.70
C ALA A 103 -1.60 -6.62 24.76
N PRO A 104 -2.07 -7.88 24.93
CA PRO A 104 -1.60 -8.98 24.09
C PRO A 104 -2.03 -8.81 22.63
N GLY A 105 -1.39 -9.56 21.77
CA GLY A 105 -1.65 -9.56 20.33
C GLY A 105 -0.57 -8.84 19.53
N ARG A 106 -0.75 -8.91 18.22
CA ARG A 106 0.20 -8.39 17.25
C ARG A 106 -0.52 -7.46 16.28
N VAL A 107 0.06 -6.29 16.02
CA VAL A 107 -0.36 -5.39 14.95
C VAL A 107 0.75 -5.20 13.92
N ARG A 108 0.39 -4.75 12.73
CA ARG A 108 1.34 -4.41 11.68
C ARG A 108 1.06 -2.98 11.24
N PRO A 109 1.89 -2.02 11.67
CA PRO A 109 1.83 -0.66 11.14
C PRO A 109 2.24 -0.64 9.66
N ASP A 110 1.71 0.31 8.90
CA ASP A 110 2.17 0.51 7.53
C ASP A 110 3.65 0.90 7.52
N PHE A 111 4.02 1.86 8.35
CA PHE A 111 5.43 2.29 8.48
C PHE A 111 5.85 2.35 9.94
N THR A 112 7.02 1.82 10.23
CA THR A 112 7.66 1.88 11.54
C THR A 112 9.03 2.53 11.40
N PHE A 113 9.32 3.50 12.26
CA PHE A 113 10.58 4.22 12.36
C PHE A 113 11.22 3.91 13.69
N THR A 114 12.54 3.98 13.75
CA THR A 114 13.30 3.75 14.99
C THR A 114 14.18 4.95 15.24
N SER A 115 14.06 5.55 16.42
CA SER A 115 14.93 6.66 16.86
C SER A 115 16.36 6.17 17.16
N ASN A 116 17.27 7.10 17.39
CA ASN A 116 18.64 6.78 17.81
C ASN A 116 18.69 6.09 19.19
N SER A 117 17.71 6.35 20.06
CA SER A 117 17.55 5.69 21.36
C SER A 117 16.95 4.30 21.27
N GLY A 118 16.44 3.89 20.10
CA GLY A 118 15.75 2.63 19.86
C GLY A 118 14.23 2.69 20.05
N GLU A 119 13.68 3.85 20.38
CA GLU A 119 12.24 4.05 20.53
C GLU A 119 11.54 4.01 19.17
N LEU A 120 10.28 3.53 19.18
CA LEU A 120 9.52 3.33 17.96
C LEU A 120 8.51 4.46 17.73
N VAL A 121 8.46 4.92 16.51
CA VAL A 121 7.40 5.80 15.99
C VAL A 121 6.70 5.06 14.87
N VAL A 122 5.37 5.10 14.83
CA VAL A 122 4.56 4.40 13.83
C VAL A 122 3.70 5.37 13.04
N TRP A 123 3.47 5.04 11.77
CA TRP A 123 2.57 5.77 10.89
C TRP A 123 1.63 4.80 10.18
N GLU A 124 0.33 5.08 10.27
CA GLU A 124 -0.76 4.36 9.61
C GLU A 124 -1.39 5.24 8.53
N HIS A 125 -1.57 4.67 7.36
CA HIS A 125 -2.31 5.33 6.28
C HIS A 125 -3.73 4.78 6.18
N LEU A 126 -4.73 5.62 6.42
CA LEU A 126 -6.13 5.24 6.52
C LEU A 126 -6.85 5.54 5.19
N GLY A 127 -6.83 4.60 4.26
CA GLY A 127 -7.33 4.77 2.89
C GLY A 127 -8.82 4.47 2.68
N MET A 128 -9.51 3.83 3.64
CA MET A 128 -10.88 3.32 3.44
C MET A 128 -11.79 3.64 4.63
N LEU A 129 -11.74 4.89 5.13
CA LEU A 129 -12.54 5.31 6.30
C LEU A 129 -14.05 5.37 6.03
N ASP A 130 -14.48 5.27 4.79
CA ASP A 130 -15.88 5.18 4.34
C ASP A 130 -16.47 3.77 4.49
N ARG A 131 -15.66 2.77 4.87
CA ARG A 131 -16.07 1.38 5.05
C ARG A 131 -16.16 1.04 6.54
N ASP A 132 -17.34 0.58 6.98
CA ASP A 132 -17.61 0.24 8.39
C ASP A 132 -16.71 -0.88 8.93
N ASP A 133 -16.42 -1.90 8.12
CA ASP A 133 -15.54 -3.01 8.48
C ASP A 133 -14.08 -2.53 8.73
N TYR A 134 -13.59 -1.65 7.86
CA TYR A 134 -12.28 -1.04 8.00
C TYR A 134 -12.21 -0.12 9.21
N LEU A 135 -13.22 0.72 9.40
CA LEU A 135 -13.30 1.64 10.53
C LEU A 135 -13.30 0.89 11.87
N SER A 136 -14.08 -0.20 11.97
CA SER A 136 -14.11 -1.05 13.16
C SER A 136 -12.74 -1.66 13.48
N GLY A 137 -12.04 -2.14 12.44
CA GLY A 137 -10.66 -2.65 12.57
C GLY A 137 -9.67 -1.57 13.04
N TRP A 138 -9.82 -0.34 12.52
CA TRP A 138 -9.00 0.79 12.95
C TRP A 138 -9.25 1.19 14.40
N VAL A 139 -10.51 1.24 14.84
CA VAL A 139 -10.85 1.54 16.24
C VAL A 139 -10.16 0.54 17.19
N TRP A 140 -10.27 -0.76 16.91
CA TRP A 140 -9.58 -1.79 17.68
C TRP A 140 -8.05 -1.60 17.67
N LYS A 141 -7.46 -1.34 16.51
CA LYS A 141 -6.01 -1.14 16.34
C LYS A 141 -5.52 0.07 17.13
N LYS A 142 -6.28 1.17 17.09
CA LYS A 142 -6.01 2.40 17.86
C LYS A 142 -6.03 2.16 19.37
N GLU A 143 -7.02 1.40 19.87
CA GLU A 143 -7.06 1.02 21.28
C GLU A 143 -5.87 0.14 21.69
N TRP A 144 -5.50 -0.79 20.82
CA TRP A 144 -4.33 -1.63 21.06
C TRP A 144 -3.05 -0.78 21.13
N TYR A 145 -2.88 0.18 20.22
CA TYR A 145 -1.77 1.13 20.25
C TYR A 145 -1.72 1.89 21.57
N ALA A 146 -2.83 2.48 21.97
CA ALA A 146 -2.92 3.26 23.22
C ALA A 146 -2.52 2.42 24.45
N LYS A 147 -3.00 1.17 24.54
CA LYS A 147 -2.65 0.24 25.63
C LYS A 147 -1.18 -0.16 25.64
N ASN A 148 -0.52 -0.10 24.49
CA ASN A 148 0.89 -0.44 24.34
C ASN A 148 1.82 0.79 24.27
N GLY A 149 1.34 1.97 24.70
CA GLY A 149 2.15 3.17 24.86
C GLY A 149 2.33 4.01 23.58
N PHE A 150 1.54 3.74 22.53
CA PHE A 150 1.53 4.58 21.36
C PHE A 150 0.39 5.61 21.43
N GLU A 151 0.73 6.88 21.36
CA GLU A 151 -0.22 7.99 21.45
C GLU A 151 -0.27 8.78 20.13
N VAL A 152 -1.47 9.05 19.65
CA VAL A 152 -1.69 9.86 18.43
C VAL A 152 -1.10 11.26 18.62
N GLY A 153 -0.29 11.71 17.66
CA GLY A 153 0.40 12.99 17.70
C GLY A 153 1.70 13.03 18.50
N LYS A 154 2.09 11.88 19.11
CA LYS A 154 3.40 11.73 19.78
C LYS A 154 4.28 10.72 19.04
N ASN A 155 3.93 9.45 19.12
CA ASN A 155 4.66 8.36 18.49
C ASN A 155 3.78 7.45 17.60
N LEU A 156 2.50 7.84 17.43
CA LEU A 156 1.57 7.29 16.45
C LEU A 156 1.04 8.42 15.57
N PHE A 157 1.35 8.36 14.29
CA PHE A 157 0.89 9.31 13.28
C PHE A 157 -0.08 8.63 12.31
N THR A 158 -0.99 9.40 11.75
CA THR A 158 -1.95 8.91 10.77
C THR A 158 -2.03 9.87 9.60
N SER A 159 -2.20 9.33 8.40
CA SER A 159 -2.63 10.07 7.23
C SER A 159 -3.90 9.45 6.67
N THR A 160 -4.72 10.24 5.99
CA THR A 160 -5.99 9.79 5.42
C THR A 160 -6.00 10.03 3.92
N GLU A 161 -6.81 9.24 3.22
CA GLU A 161 -7.08 9.44 1.80
C GLU A 161 -8.51 9.97 1.63
N GLY A 162 -8.65 11.04 0.83
CA GLY A 162 -9.94 11.56 0.39
C GLY A 162 -10.25 11.10 -1.04
N PRO A 163 -10.64 12.00 -1.96
CA PRO A 163 -10.81 11.66 -3.38
C PRO A 163 -9.50 11.22 -4.07
N GLY A 164 -8.36 11.34 -3.38
CA GLY A 164 -7.02 10.92 -3.74
C GLY A 164 -6.03 11.20 -2.62
N LEU A 165 -4.82 10.68 -2.76
CA LEU A 165 -3.76 10.89 -1.77
C LEU A 165 -3.24 12.33 -1.84
N ASP A 166 -3.35 13.05 -0.72
CA ASP A 166 -2.76 14.38 -0.57
C ASP A 166 -1.27 14.29 -0.18
N MET A 167 -0.39 14.53 -1.15
CA MET A 167 1.06 14.49 -0.91
C MET A 167 1.56 15.64 -0.04
N SER A 168 0.82 16.74 0.09
CA SER A 168 1.14 17.83 1.02
C SER A 168 0.89 17.38 2.46
N GLY A 169 -0.23 16.69 2.70
CA GLY A 169 -0.51 16.04 3.99
C GLY A 169 0.52 14.96 4.34
N VAL A 170 0.92 14.15 3.36
CA VAL A 170 2.00 13.15 3.51
C VAL A 170 3.31 13.81 3.95
N ALA A 171 3.70 14.92 3.30
CA ALA A 171 4.91 15.66 3.67
C ALA A 171 4.84 16.21 5.10
N THR A 172 3.69 16.76 5.49
CA THR A 172 3.47 17.26 6.86
C THR A 172 3.64 16.15 7.90
N VAL A 173 3.02 14.99 7.69
CA VAL A 173 3.16 13.84 8.60
C VAL A 173 4.61 13.35 8.66
N ALA A 174 5.32 13.30 7.53
CA ALA A 174 6.73 12.92 7.50
C ALA A 174 7.61 13.88 8.31
N ASP A 175 7.35 15.19 8.23
CA ASP A 175 8.07 16.20 9.03
C ASP A 175 7.75 16.07 10.53
N ASP A 176 6.51 15.73 10.90
CA ASP A 176 6.13 15.47 12.30
C ASP A 176 6.84 14.22 12.84
N VAL A 177 6.87 13.13 12.08
CA VAL A 177 7.61 11.91 12.43
C VAL A 177 9.09 12.22 12.59
N ARG A 178 9.70 12.99 11.67
CA ARG A 178 11.13 13.37 11.75
C ARG A 178 11.43 14.15 13.01
N ARG A 179 10.64 15.18 13.32
CA ARG A 179 10.79 15.99 14.55
C ARG A 179 10.69 15.12 15.81
N THR A 180 9.76 14.19 15.82
CA THR A 180 9.63 13.25 16.92
C THR A 180 10.86 12.39 17.07
N LEU A 181 11.37 11.78 15.98
CA LEU A 181 12.57 10.93 16.01
C LEU A 181 13.83 11.69 16.48
N GLU A 182 13.92 12.99 16.18
CA GLU A 182 15.01 13.86 16.62
C GLU A 182 14.90 14.26 18.11
N SER A 183 13.69 14.19 18.66
CA SER A 183 13.43 14.53 20.08
C SER A 183 13.56 13.35 21.04
N LEU A 184 13.58 12.13 20.52
CA LEU A 184 13.72 10.85 21.26
C LEU A 184 15.19 10.40 21.32
#